data_3e60141434c00f8daea390669a5e9ce7
#
_entry.id   3e60141434c00f8daea390669a5e9ce7
#
_cell.length_a   1.000
_cell.length_b   1.000
_cell.length_c   1.000
_cell.angle_alpha   90.00
_cell.angle_beta   90.00
_cell.angle_gamma   90.00
#
_symmetry.space_group_name_H-M   'P 1'
#
loop_
_entity.id
_entity.type
_entity.pdbx_description
1 polymer ?
#
loop_
_entity_poly.entity_id
_entity_poly.type
_entity_poly.pdbx_seq_one_letter_code
_entity_poly.pdbx_strand_id
1 'polypeptide(L)'
;MHPERQREIRELFDDYIEMYAARDDRLTARFSQSVTGYPGSGSLLIRDREEWVRITRQDFAQVPGRIRIEMLDLALQDLCDDVVVVTAFFHIHLPSGGHQLSREVARLVLIFRLEGAEWLIVHCSYSIPYQSAQDGEVFPLQSLQEQNSALQALVAERTQALQESQALYRLLIEDAQDVLWRTDGQLVLTYISPADEKLRGFRADEVVGHSVFEMFTDEGVELVKGILRRRAIEDAAGSSGGSCASRWNTAARTAA
;
A
#
# COMPACT_ATOMS: atom_id res chain seq x y z
N MET A 1 -30.71 -2.03 -35.65
CA MET A 1 -31.56 -1.66 -34.48
C MET A 1 -32.64 -0.67 -34.92
N HIS A 2 -33.89 -0.89 -34.50
CA HIS A 2 -34.97 0.07 -34.73
C HIS A 2 -34.67 1.37 -33.96
N PRO A 3 -34.78 2.59 -34.59
CA PRO A 3 -34.35 3.83 -33.95
C PRO A 3 -35.01 4.15 -32.61
N GLU A 4 -36.28 3.75 -32.42
CA GLU A 4 -37.01 3.94 -31.16
C GLU A 4 -36.42 3.06 -30.04
N ARG A 5 -36.17 1.79 -30.33
CA ARG A 5 -35.54 0.85 -29.38
C ARG A 5 -34.13 1.32 -29.02
N GLN A 6 -33.36 1.80 -29.99
CA GLN A 6 -32.03 2.32 -29.73
C GLN A 6 -32.06 3.49 -28.74
N ARG A 7 -33.03 4.39 -28.89
CA ARG A 7 -33.21 5.52 -27.99
C ARG A 7 -33.61 5.04 -26.59
N GLU A 8 -34.61 4.17 -26.52
CA GLU A 8 -35.11 3.62 -25.25
C GLU A 8 -33.98 2.93 -24.44
N ILE A 9 -33.23 2.02 -25.06
CA ILE A 9 -32.12 1.32 -24.39
C ILE A 9 -31.00 2.29 -24.00
N ARG A 10 -30.74 3.31 -24.82
CA ARG A 10 -29.76 4.34 -24.48
C ARG A 10 -30.17 5.14 -23.25
N GLU A 11 -31.43 5.53 -23.14
CA GLU A 11 -31.98 6.24 -21.98
C GLU A 11 -31.90 5.37 -20.72
N LEU A 12 -32.25 4.07 -20.82
CA LEU A 12 -32.11 3.12 -19.71
C LEU A 12 -30.66 2.93 -19.26
N PHE A 13 -29.73 2.91 -20.19
CA PHE A 13 -28.32 2.82 -19.89
C PHE A 13 -27.80 4.10 -19.20
N ASP A 14 -28.17 5.27 -19.71
CA ASP A 14 -27.78 6.55 -19.13
C ASP A 14 -28.34 6.71 -17.71
N ASP A 15 -29.58 6.29 -17.47
CA ASP A 15 -30.20 6.21 -16.14
C ASP A 15 -29.42 5.25 -15.21
N TYR A 16 -29.02 4.09 -15.72
CA TYR A 16 -28.22 3.12 -14.97
C TYR A 16 -26.90 3.74 -14.53
N ILE A 17 -26.16 4.38 -15.43
CA ILE A 17 -24.88 5.04 -15.14
C ILE A 17 -25.05 6.19 -14.13
N GLU A 18 -26.12 6.99 -14.27
CA GLU A 18 -26.42 8.08 -13.33
C GLU A 18 -26.76 7.56 -11.93
N MET A 19 -27.61 6.53 -11.81
CA MET A 19 -27.92 5.89 -10.54
C MET A 19 -26.66 5.27 -9.91
N TYR A 20 -25.82 4.63 -10.71
CA TYR A 20 -24.55 4.07 -10.23
C TYR A 20 -23.60 5.18 -9.73
N ALA A 21 -23.46 6.25 -10.47
CA ALA A 21 -22.65 7.39 -10.08
C ALA A 21 -23.15 8.08 -8.81
N ALA A 22 -24.47 8.18 -8.65
CA ALA A 22 -25.12 8.79 -7.50
C ALA A 22 -25.19 7.86 -6.28
N ARG A 23 -24.80 6.58 -6.40
CA ARG A 23 -24.96 5.53 -5.37
C ARG A 23 -26.42 5.32 -4.99
N ASP A 24 -27.31 5.42 -5.96
CA ASP A 24 -28.77 5.30 -5.78
C ASP A 24 -29.20 3.85 -5.78
N ASP A 25 -29.77 3.38 -4.67
CA ASP A 25 -30.22 1.99 -4.49
C ASP A 25 -31.35 1.59 -5.48
N ARG A 26 -32.06 2.56 -6.08
CA ARG A 26 -33.05 2.30 -7.15
C ARG A 26 -32.47 1.56 -8.36
N LEU A 27 -31.15 1.63 -8.56
CA LEU A 27 -30.43 0.82 -9.53
C LEU A 27 -30.76 -0.67 -9.41
N THR A 28 -30.90 -1.17 -8.18
CA THR A 28 -31.14 -2.58 -7.91
C THR A 28 -32.49 -3.10 -8.45
N ALA A 29 -33.42 -2.19 -8.72
CA ALA A 29 -34.72 -2.54 -9.34
C ALA A 29 -34.61 -2.83 -10.84
N ARG A 30 -33.52 -2.39 -11.50
CA ARG A 30 -33.31 -2.61 -12.93
C ARG A 30 -32.87 -4.03 -13.29
N PHE A 31 -32.53 -4.86 -12.29
CA PHE A 31 -32.08 -6.24 -12.53
C PHE A 31 -33.24 -7.22 -12.54
N SER A 32 -33.24 -8.12 -13.53
CA SER A 32 -34.12 -9.28 -13.58
C SER A 32 -33.91 -10.21 -12.40
N GLN A 33 -34.92 -11.02 -12.06
CA GLN A 33 -34.78 -12.09 -11.06
C GLN A 33 -33.74 -13.14 -11.46
N SER A 34 -33.56 -13.35 -12.77
CA SER A 34 -32.61 -14.32 -13.33
C SER A 34 -31.28 -13.67 -13.75
N VAL A 35 -30.91 -12.52 -13.19
CA VAL A 35 -29.66 -11.85 -13.54
C VAL A 35 -28.45 -12.72 -13.21
N THR A 36 -27.49 -12.74 -14.13
CA THR A 36 -26.19 -13.36 -13.94
C THR A 36 -25.08 -12.35 -14.21
N GLY A 37 -23.88 -12.62 -13.75
CA GLY A 37 -22.74 -11.76 -14.08
C GLY A 37 -21.60 -11.86 -13.10
N TYR A 38 -20.66 -10.93 -13.21
CA TYR A 38 -19.54 -10.85 -12.29
C TYR A 38 -19.16 -9.38 -12.04
N PRO A 39 -18.81 -9.02 -10.79
CA PRO A 39 -18.31 -7.69 -10.44
C PRO A 39 -16.85 -7.53 -10.89
N GLY A 40 -16.39 -6.30 -10.96
CA GLY A 40 -15.06 -5.93 -11.45
C GLY A 40 -13.87 -6.50 -10.69
N SER A 41 -14.09 -7.03 -9.51
CA SER A 41 -13.06 -7.59 -8.64
C SER A 41 -13.37 -9.02 -8.24
N GLY A 42 -12.38 -9.90 -8.43
CA GLY A 42 -12.46 -11.28 -7.94
C GLY A 42 -13.04 -12.30 -8.93
N SER A 43 -13.12 -13.55 -8.46
CA SER A 43 -13.58 -14.72 -9.22
C SER A 43 -15.02 -15.11 -8.88
N LEU A 44 -15.85 -14.13 -8.51
CA LEU A 44 -17.23 -14.37 -8.09
C LEU A 44 -18.17 -14.35 -9.31
N LEU A 45 -18.86 -15.46 -9.52
CA LEU A 45 -19.97 -15.55 -10.47
C LEU A 45 -21.30 -15.42 -9.72
N ILE A 46 -22.04 -14.35 -9.97
CA ILE A 46 -23.36 -14.07 -9.41
C ILE A 46 -24.40 -14.74 -10.27
N ARG A 47 -25.40 -15.35 -9.65
CA ARG A 47 -26.40 -16.17 -10.33
C ARG A 47 -27.85 -15.77 -10.05
N ASP A 48 -28.05 -14.79 -9.16
CA ASP A 48 -29.38 -14.32 -8.80
C ASP A 48 -29.36 -12.83 -8.41
N ARG A 49 -30.56 -12.27 -8.35
CA ARG A 49 -30.76 -10.85 -8.06
C ARG A 49 -30.42 -10.48 -6.61
N GLU A 50 -30.67 -11.35 -5.65
CA GLU A 50 -30.42 -11.03 -4.23
C GLU A 50 -28.94 -10.86 -3.99
N GLU A 51 -28.12 -11.74 -4.54
CA GLU A 51 -26.66 -11.64 -4.45
C GLU A 51 -26.15 -10.39 -5.18
N TRP A 52 -26.71 -10.07 -6.36
CA TRP A 52 -26.35 -8.84 -7.10
C TRP A 52 -26.63 -7.58 -6.29
N VAL A 53 -27.84 -7.49 -5.70
CA VAL A 53 -28.25 -6.37 -4.84
C VAL A 53 -27.30 -6.24 -3.63
N ARG A 54 -26.97 -7.34 -2.99
CA ARG A 54 -26.05 -7.36 -1.84
C ARG A 54 -24.67 -6.78 -2.21
N ILE A 55 -24.13 -7.21 -3.35
CA ILE A 55 -22.80 -6.74 -3.83
C ILE A 55 -22.85 -5.27 -4.25
N THR A 56 -23.91 -4.85 -4.93
CA THR A 56 -24.10 -3.44 -5.31
C THR A 56 -24.13 -2.53 -4.09
N ARG A 57 -24.87 -2.93 -3.04
CA ARG A 57 -24.91 -2.19 -1.78
C ARG A 57 -23.58 -2.18 -1.04
N GLN A 58 -22.83 -3.27 -1.11
CA GLN A 58 -21.48 -3.34 -0.56
C GLN A 58 -20.52 -2.40 -1.28
N ASP A 59 -20.59 -2.33 -2.62
CA ASP A 59 -19.81 -1.36 -3.43
C ASP A 59 -20.16 0.08 -3.05
N PHE A 60 -21.47 0.40 -2.94
CA PHE A 60 -21.92 1.74 -2.53
C PHE A 60 -21.44 2.11 -1.12
N ALA A 61 -21.40 1.16 -0.19
CA ALA A 61 -20.91 1.39 1.17
C ALA A 61 -19.39 1.63 1.23
N GLN A 62 -18.61 1.04 0.33
CA GLN A 62 -17.16 1.26 0.27
C GLN A 62 -16.82 2.68 -0.20
N VAL A 63 -17.62 3.25 -1.10
CA VAL A 63 -17.45 4.62 -1.59
C VAL A 63 -18.81 5.32 -1.54
N PRO A 64 -19.21 5.86 -0.39
CA PRO A 64 -20.57 6.38 -0.19
C PRO A 64 -20.83 7.71 -0.90
N GLY A 65 -19.79 8.41 -1.33
CA GLY A 65 -19.91 9.66 -2.05
C GLY A 65 -20.18 9.45 -3.55
N ARG A 66 -20.85 10.45 -4.17
CA ARG A 66 -21.02 10.47 -5.62
C ARG A 66 -19.68 10.34 -6.33
N ILE A 67 -19.60 9.46 -7.32
CA ILE A 67 -18.45 9.30 -8.22
C ILE A 67 -18.73 10.00 -9.56
N ARG A 68 -17.68 10.32 -10.32
CA ARG A 68 -17.79 10.82 -11.68
C ARG A 68 -17.41 9.71 -12.65
N ILE A 69 -18.30 9.43 -13.60
CA ILE A 69 -18.05 8.50 -14.70
C ILE A 69 -17.81 9.33 -15.97
N GLU A 70 -16.69 9.06 -16.62
CA GLU A 70 -16.30 9.69 -17.88
C GLU A 70 -16.39 8.64 -18.98
N MET A 71 -17.46 8.70 -19.77
CA MET A 71 -17.71 7.77 -20.87
C MET A 71 -16.70 7.97 -21.99
N LEU A 72 -16.04 6.90 -22.40
CA LEU A 72 -15.09 6.89 -23.51
C LEU A 72 -15.72 6.36 -24.79
N ASP A 73 -16.42 5.23 -24.69
CA ASP A 73 -17.05 4.59 -25.84
C ASP A 73 -18.30 3.82 -25.43
N LEU A 74 -19.27 3.72 -26.35
CA LEU A 74 -20.53 3.03 -26.12
C LEU A 74 -21.06 2.41 -27.41
N ALA A 75 -21.29 1.11 -27.39
CA ALA A 75 -21.88 0.35 -28.47
C ALA A 75 -23.17 -0.34 -28.02
N LEU A 76 -24.20 -0.27 -28.86
CA LEU A 76 -25.48 -0.97 -28.70
C LEU A 76 -25.66 -1.96 -29.84
N GLN A 77 -26.04 -3.19 -29.52
CA GLN A 77 -26.25 -4.25 -30.51
C GLN A 77 -27.55 -5.03 -30.23
N ASP A 78 -28.46 -5.05 -31.20
CA ASP A 78 -29.62 -5.97 -31.16
C ASP A 78 -29.13 -7.41 -31.36
N LEU A 79 -29.51 -8.31 -30.47
CA LEU A 79 -29.36 -9.75 -30.69
C LEU A 79 -30.64 -10.34 -31.28
N CYS A 80 -31.79 -9.90 -30.77
CA CYS A 80 -33.12 -10.23 -31.27
C CYS A 80 -34.11 -9.13 -30.85
N ASP A 81 -35.41 -9.33 -31.07
CA ASP A 81 -36.43 -8.30 -30.86
C ASP A 81 -36.60 -7.91 -29.38
N ASP A 82 -36.25 -8.83 -28.48
CA ASP A 82 -36.40 -8.69 -27.03
C ASP A 82 -35.07 -8.70 -26.25
N VAL A 83 -33.91 -8.69 -26.95
CA VAL A 83 -32.59 -8.71 -26.31
C VAL A 83 -31.63 -7.73 -26.97
N VAL A 84 -31.04 -6.85 -26.16
CA VAL A 84 -30.03 -5.87 -26.58
C VAL A 84 -28.81 -5.97 -25.68
N VAL A 85 -27.62 -5.94 -26.30
CA VAL A 85 -26.33 -5.85 -25.59
C VAL A 85 -25.84 -4.41 -25.65
N VAL A 86 -25.43 -3.90 -24.51
CA VAL A 86 -24.75 -2.62 -24.37
C VAL A 86 -23.33 -2.86 -23.87
N THR A 87 -22.34 -2.37 -24.61
CA THR A 87 -20.93 -2.43 -24.21
C THR A 87 -20.43 -1.01 -24.03
N ALA A 88 -19.85 -0.71 -22.87
CA ALA A 88 -19.37 0.61 -22.54
C ALA A 88 -17.95 0.59 -21.97
N PHE A 89 -17.15 1.59 -22.33
CA PHE A 89 -15.83 1.86 -21.79
C PHE A 89 -15.83 3.24 -21.13
N PHE A 90 -15.30 3.35 -19.92
CA PHE A 90 -15.31 4.61 -19.16
C PHE A 90 -14.22 4.65 -18.08
N HIS A 91 -13.88 5.87 -17.65
CA HIS A 91 -13.07 6.07 -16.44
C HIS A 91 -13.97 6.34 -15.23
N ILE A 92 -13.51 5.87 -14.06
CA ILE A 92 -14.15 6.12 -12.76
C ILE A 92 -13.27 7.06 -11.95
N HIS A 93 -13.82 8.22 -11.59
CA HIS A 93 -13.16 9.18 -10.73
C HIS A 93 -13.78 9.18 -9.35
N LEU A 94 -13.01 8.77 -8.34
CA LEU A 94 -13.43 8.73 -6.95
C LEU A 94 -13.30 10.12 -6.30
N PRO A 95 -14.14 10.43 -5.27
CA PRO A 95 -14.11 11.73 -4.58
C PRO A 95 -12.77 12.04 -3.89
N SER A 96 -12.10 11.01 -3.34
CA SER A 96 -10.75 11.11 -2.81
C SER A 96 -9.75 11.00 -3.95
N GLY A 97 -9.26 12.12 -4.47
CA GLY A 97 -8.40 12.18 -5.64
C GLY A 97 -7.11 11.36 -5.53
N GLY A 98 -6.62 10.87 -6.69
CA GLY A 98 -5.33 10.20 -6.81
C GLY A 98 -5.35 8.66 -6.83
N HIS A 99 -6.52 8.03 -6.86
CA HIS A 99 -6.61 6.58 -7.01
C HIS A 99 -6.18 6.11 -8.41
N GLN A 100 -5.43 5.02 -8.44
CA GLN A 100 -5.01 4.32 -9.65
C GLN A 100 -6.21 4.00 -10.56
N LEU A 101 -7.39 3.71 -9.99
CA LEU A 101 -8.65 3.45 -10.70
C LEU A 101 -9.07 4.57 -11.67
N SER A 102 -8.70 5.83 -11.40
CA SER A 102 -9.02 6.96 -12.30
C SER A 102 -8.24 6.95 -13.62
N ARG A 103 -7.22 6.12 -13.73
CA ARG A 103 -6.40 5.94 -14.93
C ARG A 103 -6.75 4.68 -15.71
N GLU A 104 -7.48 3.76 -15.08
CA GLU A 104 -7.88 2.50 -15.69
C GLU A 104 -9.15 2.67 -16.50
N VAL A 105 -9.24 1.96 -17.62
CA VAL A 105 -10.46 1.89 -18.43
C VAL A 105 -11.34 0.76 -17.90
N ALA A 106 -12.44 1.14 -17.28
CA ALA A 106 -13.47 0.18 -16.89
C ALA A 106 -14.28 -0.27 -18.11
N ARG A 107 -14.60 -1.53 -18.16
CA ARG A 107 -15.42 -2.17 -19.21
C ARG A 107 -16.69 -2.71 -18.59
N LEU A 108 -17.82 -2.36 -19.19
CA LEU A 108 -19.15 -2.82 -18.74
C LEU A 108 -19.89 -3.42 -19.92
N VAL A 109 -20.44 -4.61 -19.70
CA VAL A 109 -21.40 -5.20 -20.63
C VAL A 109 -22.71 -5.43 -19.87
N LEU A 110 -23.78 -4.83 -20.38
CA LEU A 110 -25.15 -5.07 -19.92
C LEU A 110 -25.93 -5.76 -21.02
N ILE A 111 -26.68 -6.81 -20.66
CA ILE A 111 -27.67 -7.43 -21.54
C ILE A 111 -29.04 -7.07 -21.00
N PHE A 112 -29.76 -6.29 -21.77
CA PHE A 112 -31.15 -5.97 -21.52
C PHE A 112 -32.05 -6.99 -22.22
N ARG A 113 -33.06 -7.46 -21.51
CA ARG A 113 -34.13 -8.31 -22.05
C ARG A 113 -35.49 -7.72 -21.72
N LEU A 114 -36.39 -7.74 -22.70
CA LEU A 114 -37.79 -7.34 -22.50
C LEU A 114 -38.53 -8.44 -21.73
N GLU A 115 -38.92 -8.16 -20.50
CA GLU A 115 -39.71 -9.06 -19.64
C GLU A 115 -41.08 -8.45 -19.42
N GLY A 116 -42.09 -8.99 -20.15
CA GLY A 116 -43.42 -8.37 -20.20
C GLY A 116 -43.40 -7.03 -20.97
N ALA A 117 -43.51 -5.93 -20.24
CA ALA A 117 -43.47 -4.58 -20.83
C ALA A 117 -42.22 -3.75 -20.40
N GLU A 118 -41.30 -4.35 -19.68
CA GLU A 118 -40.16 -3.65 -19.11
C GLU A 118 -38.83 -4.27 -19.57
N TRP A 119 -37.86 -3.41 -19.91
CA TRP A 119 -36.49 -3.83 -20.16
C TRP A 119 -35.74 -3.99 -18.84
N LEU A 120 -35.30 -5.21 -18.55
CA LEU A 120 -34.53 -5.54 -17.37
C LEU A 120 -33.14 -6.06 -17.73
N ILE A 121 -32.19 -5.83 -16.84
CA ILE A 121 -30.80 -6.31 -17.00
C ILE A 121 -30.77 -7.79 -16.58
N VAL A 122 -30.48 -8.68 -17.53
CA VAL A 122 -30.36 -10.13 -17.30
C VAL A 122 -28.90 -10.59 -17.20
N HIS A 123 -27.95 -9.74 -17.63
CA HIS A 123 -26.52 -9.98 -17.46
C HIS A 123 -25.80 -8.67 -17.23
N CYS A 124 -24.88 -8.69 -16.27
CA CYS A 124 -23.98 -7.56 -16.04
C CYS A 124 -22.58 -8.11 -15.80
N SER A 125 -21.67 -7.74 -16.69
CA SER A 125 -20.25 -8.03 -16.50
C SER A 125 -19.47 -6.72 -16.45
N TYR A 126 -18.71 -6.57 -15.38
CA TYR A 126 -17.88 -5.43 -15.13
C TYR A 126 -16.43 -5.88 -14.96
N SER A 127 -15.49 -5.23 -15.62
CA SER A 127 -14.08 -5.54 -15.49
C SER A 127 -13.21 -4.29 -15.60
N ILE A 128 -12.13 -4.28 -14.82
CA ILE A 128 -11.06 -3.31 -14.95
C ILE A 128 -9.82 -4.10 -15.39
N PRO A 129 -9.36 -3.94 -16.64
CA PRO A 129 -8.14 -4.61 -17.07
C PRO A 129 -6.94 -4.06 -16.31
N TYR A 130 -6.01 -4.93 -15.97
CA TYR A 130 -4.73 -4.47 -15.46
C TYR A 130 -3.98 -3.72 -16.55
N GLN A 131 -3.37 -2.58 -16.22
CA GLN A 131 -2.60 -1.71 -17.16
C GLN A 131 -1.40 -2.41 -17.81
N SER A 132 -1.11 -3.63 -17.44
CA SER A 132 0.04 -4.36 -17.92
C SER A 132 -0.11 -5.00 -19.31
N ALA A 133 -1.32 -5.03 -19.89
CA ALA A 133 -1.51 -5.55 -21.23
C ALA A 133 -1.32 -4.43 -22.28
N GLN A 134 -0.42 -4.64 -23.22
CA GLN A 134 -0.25 -3.76 -24.39
C GLN A 134 -1.34 -4.03 -25.43
N ASP A 135 -1.57 -3.07 -26.35
CA ASP A 135 -2.53 -3.23 -27.44
C ASP A 135 -2.22 -4.48 -28.26
N GLY A 136 -3.18 -5.41 -28.31
CA GLY A 136 -3.04 -6.70 -28.98
C GLY A 136 -2.49 -7.85 -28.15
N GLU A 137 -2.11 -7.62 -26.90
CA GLU A 137 -1.64 -8.65 -25.97
C GLU A 137 -2.83 -9.27 -25.22
N VAL A 138 -3.03 -10.57 -25.37
CA VAL A 138 -4.10 -11.31 -24.65
C VAL A 138 -3.72 -11.57 -23.20
N PHE A 139 -2.44 -11.83 -22.94
CA PHE A 139 -1.88 -12.04 -21.60
C PHE A 139 -0.70 -11.08 -21.39
N PRO A 140 -0.66 -10.28 -20.34
CA PRO A 140 0.37 -9.27 -20.09
C PRO A 140 1.69 -9.88 -19.59
N LEU A 141 2.18 -10.90 -20.27
CA LEU A 141 3.36 -11.67 -19.84
C LEU A 141 4.64 -10.86 -19.97
N GLN A 142 4.77 -10.10 -21.06
CA GLN A 142 5.98 -9.30 -21.32
C GLN A 142 6.12 -8.18 -20.30
N SER A 143 5.05 -7.42 -20.08
CA SER A 143 5.02 -6.33 -19.11
C SER A 143 5.26 -6.82 -17.68
N LEU A 144 4.68 -7.96 -17.28
CA LEU A 144 4.94 -8.56 -15.98
C LEU A 144 6.39 -9.05 -15.83
N GLN A 145 6.98 -9.59 -16.88
CA GLN A 145 8.40 -9.99 -16.89
C GLN A 145 9.33 -8.79 -16.78
N GLU A 146 9.06 -7.72 -17.52
CA GLU A 146 9.83 -6.47 -17.47
C GLU A 146 9.76 -5.82 -16.08
N GLN A 147 8.55 -5.72 -15.48
CA GLN A 147 8.37 -5.21 -14.13
C GLN A 147 9.08 -6.08 -13.08
N ASN A 148 8.98 -7.40 -13.20
CA ASN A 148 9.66 -8.32 -12.29
C ASN A 148 11.18 -8.19 -12.40
N SER A 149 11.71 -8.12 -13.62
CA SER A 149 13.14 -7.94 -13.85
C SER A 149 13.65 -6.60 -13.30
N ALA A 150 12.89 -5.52 -13.49
CA ALA A 150 13.22 -4.21 -12.95
C ALA A 150 13.21 -4.20 -11.41
N LEU A 151 12.20 -4.83 -10.79
CA LEU A 151 12.14 -4.99 -9.34
C LEU A 151 13.29 -5.82 -8.79
N GLN A 152 13.64 -6.92 -9.44
CA GLN A 152 14.78 -7.75 -9.05
C GLN A 152 16.10 -6.99 -9.13
N ALA A 153 16.31 -6.20 -10.19
CA ALA A 153 17.49 -5.35 -10.33
C ALA A 153 17.56 -4.29 -9.20
N LEU A 154 16.44 -3.64 -8.88
CA LEU A 154 16.37 -2.66 -7.81
C LEU A 154 16.65 -3.28 -6.43
N VAL A 155 16.11 -4.48 -6.16
CA VAL A 155 16.36 -5.22 -4.93
C VAL A 155 17.83 -5.60 -4.81
N ALA A 156 18.45 -6.07 -5.89
CA ALA A 156 19.87 -6.40 -5.92
C ALA A 156 20.74 -5.18 -5.64
N GLU A 157 20.48 -4.05 -6.30
CA GLU A 157 21.19 -2.78 -6.07
C GLU A 157 21.08 -2.30 -4.62
N ARG A 158 19.85 -2.31 -4.05
CA ARG A 158 19.62 -1.89 -2.67
C ARG A 158 20.29 -2.81 -1.66
N THR A 159 20.27 -4.12 -1.92
CA THR A 159 20.93 -5.10 -1.06
C THR A 159 22.44 -4.91 -1.07
N GLN A 160 23.02 -4.68 -2.24
CA GLN A 160 24.46 -4.40 -2.36
C GLN A 160 24.84 -3.10 -1.64
N ALA A 161 24.11 -2.00 -1.86
CA ALA A 161 24.36 -0.73 -1.19
C ALA A 161 24.27 -0.85 0.34
N LEU A 162 23.30 -1.64 0.84
CA LEU A 162 23.16 -1.92 2.27
C LEU A 162 24.35 -2.71 2.81
N GLN A 163 24.80 -3.74 2.09
CA GLN A 163 25.98 -4.54 2.48
C GLN A 163 27.26 -3.69 2.50
N GLU A 164 27.48 -2.85 1.50
CA GLU A 164 28.61 -1.94 1.45
C GLU A 164 28.58 -0.94 2.61
N SER A 165 27.43 -0.37 2.90
CA SER A 165 27.23 0.53 4.04
C SER A 165 27.49 -0.18 5.37
N GLN A 166 26.97 -1.39 5.55
CA GLN A 166 27.21 -2.19 6.76
C GLN A 166 28.68 -2.55 6.92
N ALA A 167 29.38 -2.91 5.84
CA ALA A 167 30.79 -3.21 5.86
C ALA A 167 31.62 -1.97 6.25
N LEU A 168 31.29 -0.80 5.68
CA LEU A 168 31.92 0.46 6.04
C LEU A 168 31.71 0.83 7.51
N TYR A 169 30.45 0.70 8.01
CA TYR A 169 30.17 0.94 9.42
C TYR A 169 30.92 -0.02 10.33
N ARG A 170 31.04 -1.29 9.96
CA ARG A 170 31.82 -2.27 10.72
C ARG A 170 33.29 -1.90 10.78
N LEU A 171 33.92 -1.54 9.65
CA LEU A 171 35.29 -1.09 9.62
C LEU A 171 35.51 0.15 10.50
N LEU A 172 34.62 1.15 10.40
CA LEU A 172 34.73 2.37 11.21
C LEU A 172 34.62 2.09 12.72
N ILE A 173 33.80 1.09 13.12
CA ILE A 173 33.63 0.69 14.52
C ILE A 173 34.80 -0.17 15.01
N GLU A 174 35.30 -1.09 14.16
CA GLU A 174 36.37 -2.03 14.54
C GLU A 174 37.74 -1.34 14.58
N ASP A 175 37.98 -0.35 13.70
CA ASP A 175 39.20 0.45 13.66
C ASP A 175 39.17 1.65 14.61
N ALA A 176 38.01 1.98 15.17
CA ALA A 176 37.91 3.04 16.16
C ALA A 176 38.73 2.67 17.42
N GLN A 177 39.66 3.53 17.78
CA GLN A 177 40.40 3.43 19.04
C GLN A 177 39.51 3.77 20.26
N ASP A 178 38.36 4.38 20.01
CA ASP A 178 37.42 4.79 21.03
C ASP A 178 36.35 3.68 21.27
N VAL A 179 36.01 3.46 22.53
CA VAL A 179 34.94 2.54 22.90
C VAL A 179 33.60 3.20 22.61
N LEU A 180 32.83 2.58 21.70
CA LEU A 180 31.46 2.98 21.40
C LEU A 180 30.50 2.08 22.20
N TRP A 181 29.57 2.68 22.91
CA TRP A 181 28.55 1.95 23.65
C TRP A 181 27.18 2.60 23.54
N ARG A 182 26.17 1.79 23.70
CA ARG A 182 24.76 2.21 23.70
C ARG A 182 24.06 1.62 24.91
N THR A 183 23.24 2.44 25.57
CA THR A 183 22.36 2.00 26.68
C THR A 183 20.91 2.14 26.29
N ASP A 184 20.05 1.47 27.05
CA ASP A 184 18.61 1.75 27.11
C ASP A 184 18.31 2.97 28.00
N GLY A 185 16.99 3.24 28.20
CA GLY A 185 16.53 4.36 29.05
C GLY A 185 16.81 4.18 30.54
N GLN A 186 17.26 2.98 30.98
CA GLN A 186 17.64 2.66 32.36
C GLN A 186 19.16 2.63 32.53
N LEU A 187 19.92 3.05 31.51
CA LEU A 187 21.39 3.05 31.49
C LEU A 187 21.99 1.62 31.57
N VAL A 188 21.23 0.62 31.10
CA VAL A 188 21.74 -0.73 30.88
C VAL A 188 22.38 -0.82 29.50
N LEU A 189 23.59 -1.41 29.44
CA LEU A 189 24.32 -1.58 28.17
C LEU A 189 23.57 -2.52 27.22
N THR A 190 23.26 -2.03 26.02
CA THR A 190 22.64 -2.80 24.94
C THR A 190 23.62 -3.12 23.80
N TYR A 191 24.75 -2.41 23.74
CA TYR A 191 25.81 -2.62 22.78
C TYR A 191 27.11 -2.01 23.30
N ILE A 192 28.24 -2.67 23.00
CA ILE A 192 29.59 -2.13 23.18
C ILE A 192 30.46 -2.57 22.01
N SER A 193 31.37 -1.68 21.54
CA SER A 193 32.26 -1.99 20.44
C SER A 193 33.40 -2.93 20.86
N PRO A 194 33.98 -3.72 19.92
CA PRO A 194 35.13 -4.59 20.18
C PRO A 194 36.39 -3.86 20.67
N ALA A 195 36.45 -2.53 20.51
CA ALA A 195 37.55 -1.72 21.06
C ALA A 195 37.63 -1.83 22.59
N ASP A 196 36.53 -2.14 23.28
CA ASP A 196 36.49 -2.30 24.73
C ASP A 196 37.33 -3.48 25.21
N GLU A 197 37.22 -4.62 24.52
CA GLU A 197 38.04 -5.79 24.80
C GLU A 197 39.51 -5.51 24.67
N LYS A 198 39.90 -4.74 23.62
CA LYS A 198 41.28 -4.36 23.40
C LYS A 198 41.81 -3.36 24.45
N LEU A 199 40.97 -2.45 24.93
CA LEU A 199 41.36 -1.37 25.83
C LEU A 199 41.24 -1.73 27.31
N ARG A 200 40.20 -2.48 27.68
CA ARG A 200 39.87 -2.76 29.07
C ARG A 200 39.83 -4.25 29.39
N GLY A 201 39.85 -5.13 28.39
CA GLY A 201 39.85 -6.57 28.54
C GLY A 201 38.47 -7.20 28.77
N PHE A 202 37.37 -6.41 28.71
CA PHE A 202 36.01 -6.92 28.87
C PHE A 202 35.39 -7.31 27.54
N ARG A 203 34.86 -8.52 27.48
CA ARG A 203 34.11 -8.99 26.28
C ARG A 203 32.69 -8.43 26.29
N ALA A 204 32.13 -8.23 25.10
CA ALA A 204 30.77 -7.70 24.94
C ALA A 204 29.71 -8.56 25.64
N ASP A 205 29.87 -9.90 25.63
CA ASP A 205 28.97 -10.84 26.29
C ASP A 205 29.03 -10.78 27.83
N GLU A 206 30.09 -10.23 28.41
CA GLU A 206 30.27 -10.05 29.85
C GLU A 206 29.62 -8.75 30.36
N VAL A 207 29.46 -7.74 29.49
CA VAL A 207 29.05 -6.39 29.91
C VAL A 207 27.70 -5.96 29.40
N VAL A 208 27.22 -6.51 28.27
CA VAL A 208 25.88 -6.25 27.77
C VAL A 208 24.83 -6.82 28.72
N GLY A 209 23.84 -6.01 29.05
CA GLY A 209 22.83 -6.34 30.05
C GLY A 209 23.15 -5.86 31.47
N HIS A 210 24.35 -5.30 31.68
CA HIS A 210 24.76 -4.71 32.94
C HIS A 210 24.63 -3.19 32.95
N SER A 211 24.57 -2.59 34.13
CA SER A 211 24.55 -1.13 34.27
C SER A 211 25.84 -0.51 33.75
N VAL A 212 25.74 0.55 32.99
CA VAL A 212 26.93 1.30 32.51
C VAL A 212 27.83 1.74 33.67
N PHE A 213 27.29 1.97 34.83
CA PHE A 213 28.05 2.40 36.01
C PHE A 213 28.98 1.30 36.57
N GLU A 214 28.70 0.04 36.29
CA GLU A 214 29.57 -1.08 36.73
C GLU A 214 30.92 -1.08 35.96
N MET A 215 30.96 -0.38 34.81
CA MET A 215 32.15 -0.27 33.95
C MET A 215 33.17 0.76 34.46
N PHE A 216 32.84 1.57 35.48
CA PHE A 216 33.66 2.68 35.95
C PHE A 216 34.09 2.49 37.38
N THR A 217 35.18 3.14 37.77
CA THR A 217 35.56 3.36 39.17
C THR A 217 34.59 4.35 39.81
N ASP A 218 34.56 4.41 41.16
CA ASP A 218 33.67 5.33 41.89
C ASP A 218 33.84 6.79 41.44
N GLU A 219 35.06 7.22 41.16
CA GLU A 219 35.36 8.54 40.62
C GLU A 219 34.80 8.71 39.17
N GLY A 220 34.93 7.66 38.36
CA GLY A 220 34.37 7.62 37.01
C GLY A 220 32.86 7.69 36.98
N VAL A 221 32.20 7.05 37.91
CA VAL A 221 30.73 7.08 38.06
C VAL A 221 30.25 8.53 38.30
N GLU A 222 30.90 9.27 39.19
CA GLU A 222 30.51 10.66 39.46
C GLU A 222 30.76 11.58 38.26
N LEU A 223 31.82 11.34 37.51
CA LEU A 223 32.07 12.07 36.24
C LEU A 223 31.00 11.79 35.20
N VAL A 224 30.61 10.53 34.99
CA VAL A 224 29.56 10.11 34.06
C VAL A 224 28.21 10.71 34.44
N LYS A 225 27.85 10.64 35.73
CA LYS A 225 26.63 11.27 36.22
C LYS A 225 26.59 12.77 35.99
N GLY A 226 27.71 13.45 36.17
CA GLY A 226 27.85 14.88 35.90
C GLY A 226 27.59 15.24 34.44
N ILE A 227 28.11 14.42 33.51
CA ILE A 227 27.90 14.63 32.07
C ILE A 227 26.47 14.34 31.66
N LEU A 228 25.89 13.23 32.16
CA LEU A 228 24.49 12.89 31.88
C LEU A 228 23.53 13.98 32.38
N ARG A 229 23.76 14.53 33.58
CA ARG A 229 22.98 15.67 34.10
C ARG A 229 23.09 16.90 33.23
N ARG A 230 24.29 17.24 32.75
CA ARG A 230 24.51 18.38 31.84
C ARG A 230 23.76 18.19 30.53
N ARG A 231 23.84 17.02 29.92
CA ARG A 231 23.09 16.68 28.70
C ARG A 231 21.58 16.77 28.89
N ALA A 232 21.05 16.21 29.99
CA ALA A 232 19.62 16.27 30.27
C ALA A 232 19.13 17.75 30.39
N ILE A 233 19.99 18.65 30.90
CA ILE A 233 19.68 20.09 30.97
C ILE A 233 19.75 20.72 29.56
N GLU A 234 20.72 20.36 28.73
CA GLU A 234 20.87 20.86 27.36
C GLU A 234 19.72 20.37 26.46
N ASP A 235 19.32 19.11 26.56
CA ASP A 235 18.18 18.53 25.83
C ASP A 235 16.85 19.18 26.28
N ALA A 236 16.69 19.44 27.57
CA ALA A 236 15.52 20.13 28.11
C ALA A 236 15.47 21.63 27.67
N ALA A 237 16.61 22.23 27.36
CA ALA A 237 16.72 23.60 26.85
C ALA A 237 16.54 23.73 25.32
N GLY A 238 16.23 22.61 24.61
CA GLY A 238 15.93 22.61 23.17
C GLY A 238 17.15 22.79 22.25
N SER A 239 18.35 22.57 22.73
CA SER A 239 19.59 22.62 21.94
C SER A 239 19.84 21.23 21.32
N SER A 240 19.23 20.95 20.18
CA SER A 240 19.45 19.73 19.42
C SER A 240 20.80 19.80 18.66
N GLY A 241 21.68 18.85 18.93
CA GLY A 241 22.75 18.52 18.00
C GLY A 241 24.18 18.66 18.52
N GLY A 242 24.66 17.61 19.15
CA GLY A 242 26.07 17.42 19.39
C GLY A 242 26.40 15.98 19.72
N SER A 243 26.88 15.23 18.74
CA SER A 243 27.57 13.95 19.01
C SER A 243 28.81 14.26 19.85
N CYS A 244 28.75 13.97 21.14
CA CYS A 244 29.89 14.14 22.03
C CYS A 244 30.63 12.81 22.14
N ALA A 245 31.65 12.63 21.31
CA ALA A 245 32.72 11.67 21.58
C ALA A 245 33.60 12.22 22.70
N SER A 246 33.23 12.01 23.94
CA SER A 246 34.08 12.33 25.08
C SER A 246 35.08 11.19 25.29
N ARG A 247 36.38 11.51 25.32
CA ARG A 247 37.46 10.56 25.67
C ARG A 247 37.35 10.16 27.14
N TRP A 248 36.91 8.94 27.40
CA TRP A 248 36.67 8.38 28.72
C TRP A 248 37.89 7.60 29.29
N ASN A 249 39.09 7.86 28.76
CA ASN A 249 40.25 6.99 28.94
C ASN A 249 40.86 6.98 30.34
N THR A 250 40.40 7.83 31.27
CA THR A 250 41.11 7.97 32.56
C THR A 250 40.36 7.42 33.79
N ALA A 251 39.10 7.00 33.65
CA ALA A 251 38.28 6.60 34.81
C ALA A 251 37.69 5.21 34.70
N ALA A 252 38.05 4.41 33.70
CA ALA A 252 37.53 3.07 33.53
C ALA A 252 38.31 2.02 34.36
N ARG A 253 37.60 1.03 34.88
CA ARG A 253 38.24 -0.15 35.50
C ARG A 253 38.95 -0.96 34.41
N THR A 254 40.15 -1.40 34.68
CA THR A 254 40.87 -2.41 33.88
C THR A 254 40.57 -3.79 34.46
N ALA A 255 40.35 -4.79 33.61
CA ALA A 255 40.31 -6.17 34.04
C ALA A 255 41.66 -6.53 34.68
N ALA A 256 41.64 -7.08 35.90
CA ALA A 256 42.85 -7.49 36.63
C ALA A 256 43.36 -8.85 36.09
#